data_f198f12a4d676a4d8a4b24e2caa6b0cf
#
_entry.id   f198f12a4d676a4d8a4b24e2caa6b0cf
#
_cell.length_a   1.000
_cell.length_b   1.000
_cell.length_c   1.000
_cell.angle_alpha   90.00
_cell.angle_beta   90.00
_cell.angle_gamma   90.00
#
_symmetry.space_group_name_H-M   'P 1'
#
loop_
_entity.id
_entity.type
_entity.pdbx_description
1 polymer ?
#
loop_
_entity_poly.entity_id
_entity_poly.type
_entity_poly.pdbx_seq_one_letter_code
_entity_poly.pdbx_strand_id
1 'polypeptide(L)'
;MADSILKSAVNTKAGEFEKNGRQMVDLITKLKNEEQTICQGGGAKAIESQHKKGRLMARERIEKLIDPGTRFFELSLHAAFEMYEEWGGAPSAGTVTGLALVNGRMFMLIVNDATVKAGAFFPMTAKKVIRAQNIAIENRIPTIYLVDSAGIFLPLQEDVFPDTDDFGRVFRNNAVMSAMGIPQITAIMGMCVAGGAYLPVMCDHILMTEGSGLFLAGPALVQAAIGQKSSAEELGGAKMH
;
A
#
# COMPACT_ATOMS: atom_id res chain seq x y z
N MET A 1 -45.80 8.69 -14.81
CA MET A 1 -44.49 8.16 -14.39
C MET A 1 -44.46 8.03 -12.84
N ALA A 2 -45.34 7.18 -12.27
CA ALA A 2 -45.44 7.05 -10.79
C ALA A 2 -45.20 5.62 -10.28
N ASP A 3 -44.72 4.68 -11.07
CA ASP A 3 -44.68 3.26 -10.69
C ASP A 3 -43.28 2.60 -10.82
N SER A 4 -42.18 3.37 -10.71
CA SER A 4 -40.83 2.81 -10.73
C SER A 4 -40.26 2.50 -9.33
N ILE A 5 -41.05 2.63 -8.27
CA ILE A 5 -40.60 2.29 -6.90
C ILE A 5 -40.95 0.83 -6.62
N LEU A 6 -39.94 -0.02 -6.50
CA LEU A 6 -40.10 -1.39 -6.03
C LEU A 6 -40.60 -1.38 -4.57
N LYS A 7 -41.80 -1.91 -4.35
CA LYS A 7 -42.36 -2.06 -2.98
C LYS A 7 -41.75 -3.28 -2.33
N SER A 8 -41.22 -3.11 -1.11
CA SER A 8 -40.74 -4.23 -0.30
C SER A 8 -41.93 -5.05 0.23
N ALA A 9 -41.85 -6.39 0.05
CA ALA A 9 -42.78 -7.33 0.66
C ALA A 9 -42.29 -7.85 2.05
N VAL A 10 -41.19 -7.31 2.57
CA VAL A 10 -40.57 -7.76 3.84
C VAL A 10 -41.47 -7.38 5.02
N ASN A 11 -41.85 -8.40 5.81
CA ASN A 11 -42.53 -8.19 7.09
C ASN A 11 -41.51 -7.95 8.22
N THR A 12 -41.29 -6.69 8.55
CA THR A 12 -40.32 -6.29 9.61
C THR A 12 -40.76 -6.68 11.03
N LYS A 13 -42.00 -7.14 11.22
CA LYS A 13 -42.52 -7.62 12.50
C LYS A 13 -42.46 -9.15 12.66
N ALA A 14 -42.00 -9.86 11.65
CA ALA A 14 -41.87 -11.31 11.71
C ALA A 14 -40.65 -11.71 12.56
N GLY A 15 -40.78 -12.74 13.38
CA GLY A 15 -39.68 -13.26 14.20
C GLY A 15 -38.45 -13.69 13.37
N GLU A 16 -38.66 -14.11 12.12
CA GLU A 16 -37.60 -14.41 11.16
C GLU A 16 -36.81 -13.15 10.78
N PHE A 17 -37.45 -11.99 10.62
CA PHE A 17 -36.78 -10.73 10.35
C PHE A 17 -35.85 -10.33 11.50
N GLU A 18 -36.31 -10.46 12.74
CA GLU A 18 -35.49 -10.18 13.92
C GLU A 18 -34.29 -11.14 14.04
N LYS A 19 -34.50 -12.44 13.76
CA LYS A 19 -33.46 -13.45 13.77
C LYS A 19 -32.39 -13.13 12.72
N ASN A 20 -32.80 -12.86 11.47
CA ASN A 20 -31.91 -12.51 10.37
C ASN A 20 -31.17 -11.18 10.65
N GLY A 21 -31.85 -10.20 11.25
CA GLY A 21 -31.26 -8.94 11.68
C GLY A 21 -30.12 -9.15 12.70
N ARG A 22 -30.35 -9.99 13.71
CA ARG A 22 -29.31 -10.33 14.70
C ARG A 22 -28.13 -11.02 14.05
N GLN A 23 -28.35 -12.02 13.22
CA GLN A 23 -27.28 -12.72 12.49
C GLN A 23 -26.46 -11.77 11.61
N MET A 24 -27.12 -10.82 10.94
CA MET A 24 -26.42 -9.81 10.12
C MET A 24 -25.56 -8.88 10.98
N VAL A 25 -26.07 -8.44 12.14
CA VAL A 25 -25.29 -7.60 13.08
C VAL A 25 -24.06 -8.35 13.58
N ASP A 26 -24.20 -9.63 13.91
CA ASP A 26 -23.07 -10.47 14.35
C ASP A 26 -22.00 -10.59 13.26
N LEU A 27 -22.41 -10.86 12.00
CA LEU A 27 -21.50 -10.91 10.86
C LEU A 27 -20.77 -9.59 10.61
N ILE A 28 -21.50 -8.47 10.65
CA ILE A 28 -20.93 -7.13 10.49
C ILE A 28 -19.95 -6.81 11.63
N THR A 29 -20.28 -7.21 12.85
CA THR A 29 -19.41 -7.00 14.01
C THR A 29 -18.11 -7.79 13.86
N LYS A 30 -18.21 -9.07 13.45
CA LYS A 30 -17.03 -9.90 13.17
C LYS A 30 -16.16 -9.24 12.09
N LEU A 31 -16.76 -8.86 10.95
CA LEU A 31 -16.04 -8.19 9.85
C LEU A 31 -15.31 -6.92 10.32
N LYS A 32 -15.98 -6.06 11.09
CA LYS A 32 -15.36 -4.83 11.62
C LYS A 32 -14.19 -5.09 12.54
N ASN A 33 -14.25 -6.14 13.36
CA ASN A 33 -13.14 -6.53 14.23
C ASN A 33 -11.95 -7.04 13.41
N GLU A 34 -12.19 -7.81 12.35
CA GLU A 34 -11.17 -8.25 11.40
C GLU A 34 -10.51 -7.04 10.71
N GLU A 35 -11.31 -6.11 10.19
CA GLU A 35 -10.82 -4.86 9.59
C GLU A 35 -9.94 -4.05 10.55
N GLN A 36 -10.35 -3.91 11.81
CA GLN A 36 -9.56 -3.24 12.83
C GLN A 36 -8.22 -3.94 13.06
N THR A 37 -8.21 -5.28 13.10
CA THR A 37 -6.99 -6.07 13.24
C THR A 37 -6.06 -5.88 12.04
N ILE A 38 -6.58 -5.94 10.83
CA ILE A 38 -5.81 -5.70 9.59
C ILE A 38 -5.20 -4.30 9.59
N CYS A 39 -5.95 -3.30 10.05
CA CYS A 39 -5.48 -1.91 10.12
C CYS A 39 -4.30 -1.70 11.09
N GLN A 40 -4.06 -2.61 12.04
CA GLN A 40 -2.87 -2.59 12.90
C GLN A 40 -1.57 -2.98 12.18
N GLY A 41 -1.64 -3.39 10.91
CA GLY A 41 -0.47 -3.76 10.12
C GLY A 41 0.39 -4.82 10.82
N GLY A 42 1.68 -4.55 11.01
CA GLY A 42 2.63 -5.45 11.71
C GLY A 42 2.44 -5.54 13.23
N GLY A 43 1.40 -4.91 13.78
CA GLY A 43 1.03 -4.97 15.19
C GLY A 43 1.77 -3.96 16.09
N ALA A 44 1.35 -3.90 17.36
CA ALA A 44 1.74 -2.85 18.30
C ALA A 44 3.27 -2.65 18.44
N LYS A 45 4.05 -3.73 18.49
CA LYS A 45 5.52 -3.64 18.60
C LYS A 45 6.17 -3.00 17.37
N ALA A 46 5.67 -3.32 16.18
CA ALA A 46 6.18 -2.76 14.93
C ALA A 46 5.81 -1.28 14.81
N ILE A 47 4.58 -0.93 15.18
CA ILE A 47 4.10 0.47 15.26
C ILE A 47 4.98 1.29 16.21
N GLU A 48 5.16 0.82 17.44
CA GLU A 48 6.00 1.50 18.43
C GLU A 48 7.45 1.69 17.93
N SER A 49 7.98 0.69 17.23
CA SER A 49 9.32 0.77 16.63
C SER A 49 9.42 1.85 15.55
N GLN A 50 8.36 2.06 14.75
CA GLN A 50 8.32 3.15 13.76
C GLN A 50 8.22 4.52 14.46
N HIS A 51 7.32 4.66 15.43
CA HIS A 51 7.16 5.90 16.17
C HIS A 51 8.44 6.31 16.94
N LYS A 52 9.16 5.36 17.56
CA LYS A 52 10.47 5.62 18.19
C LYS A 52 11.52 6.18 17.23
N LYS A 53 11.40 5.89 15.94
CA LYS A 53 12.25 6.43 14.86
C LYS A 53 11.74 7.77 14.31
N GLY A 54 10.67 8.34 14.89
CA GLY A 54 10.01 9.53 14.37
C GLY A 54 9.22 9.31 13.07
N ARG A 55 8.94 8.05 12.72
CA ARG A 55 8.24 7.70 11.47
C ARG A 55 6.76 7.43 11.71
N LEU A 56 5.93 7.85 10.77
CA LEU A 56 4.50 7.60 10.76
C LEU A 56 4.18 6.25 10.10
N MET A 57 3.08 5.64 10.54
CA MET A 57 2.48 4.49 9.87
C MET A 57 1.89 4.87 8.51
N ALA A 58 1.62 3.87 7.66
CA ALA A 58 1.01 4.07 6.35
C ALA A 58 -0.30 4.88 6.42
N ARG A 59 -1.22 4.50 7.30
CA ARG A 59 -2.52 5.19 7.45
C ARG A 59 -2.40 6.58 8.06
N GLU A 60 -1.48 6.80 9.00
CA GLU A 60 -1.18 8.14 9.54
C GLU A 60 -0.62 9.08 8.46
N ARG A 61 0.22 8.56 7.55
CA ARG A 61 0.71 9.32 6.40
C ARG A 61 -0.43 9.73 5.47
N ILE A 62 -1.37 8.82 5.22
CA ILE A 62 -2.57 9.10 4.40
C ILE A 62 -3.43 10.18 5.05
N GLU A 63 -3.73 10.06 6.34
CA GLU A 63 -4.53 11.05 7.08
C GLU A 63 -3.95 12.47 7.03
N LYS A 64 -2.60 12.57 7.02
CA LYS A 64 -1.92 13.87 6.89
C LYS A 64 -1.86 14.40 5.45
N LEU A 65 -2.03 13.55 4.46
CA LEU A 65 -1.94 13.91 3.05
C LEU A 65 -3.27 14.34 2.47
N ILE A 66 -4.37 13.71 2.88
CA ILE A 66 -5.69 13.94 2.30
C ILE A 66 -6.31 15.24 2.79
N ASP A 67 -7.22 15.79 2.01
CA ASP A 67 -7.92 17.02 2.36
C ASP A 67 -8.74 16.85 3.65
N PRO A 68 -8.67 17.82 4.59
CA PRO A 68 -9.39 17.74 5.84
C PRO A 68 -10.90 17.52 5.66
N GLY A 69 -11.45 16.58 6.43
CA GLY A 69 -12.89 16.25 6.38
C GLY A 69 -13.30 15.35 5.21
N THR A 70 -12.37 14.95 4.36
CA THR A 70 -12.62 13.97 3.29
C THR A 70 -12.39 12.54 3.80
N ARG A 71 -12.91 11.56 3.05
CA ARG A 71 -12.72 10.14 3.39
C ARG A 71 -11.70 9.52 2.45
N PHE A 72 -10.83 8.68 3.02
CA PHE A 72 -10.03 7.74 2.25
C PHE A 72 -10.89 6.52 1.88
N PHE A 73 -11.02 6.24 0.59
CA PHE A 73 -11.69 5.04 0.10
C PHE A 73 -10.67 3.93 -0.11
N GLU A 74 -10.42 3.15 0.95
CA GLU A 74 -9.44 2.06 0.92
C GLU A 74 -9.90 0.92 0.02
N LEU A 75 -9.00 0.44 -0.83
CA LEU A 75 -9.22 -0.67 -1.75
C LEU A 75 -8.53 -1.94 -1.23
N SER A 76 -9.23 -3.07 -1.33
CA SER A 76 -8.67 -4.41 -1.06
C SER A 76 -8.03 -4.52 0.35
N LEU A 77 -8.69 -4.00 1.38
CA LEU A 77 -8.24 -4.07 2.77
C LEU A 77 -7.90 -5.51 3.20
N HIS A 78 -8.75 -6.49 2.84
CA HIS A 78 -8.58 -7.91 3.16
C HIS A 78 -7.58 -8.65 2.25
N ALA A 79 -6.83 -7.95 1.39
CA ALA A 79 -5.80 -8.62 0.60
C ALA A 79 -4.77 -9.31 1.51
N ALA A 80 -4.45 -10.57 1.19
CA ALA A 80 -3.59 -11.45 1.98
C ALA A 80 -4.11 -11.77 3.40
N PHE A 81 -5.41 -11.62 3.65
CA PHE A 81 -6.02 -12.06 4.92
C PHE A 81 -5.80 -13.56 5.12
N GLU A 82 -5.31 -13.96 6.30
CA GLU A 82 -4.95 -15.34 6.65
C GLU A 82 -3.95 -16.02 5.68
N MET A 83 -3.15 -15.21 4.95
CA MET A 83 -2.06 -15.70 4.10
C MET A 83 -0.70 -15.42 4.72
N TYR A 84 0.29 -16.24 4.38
CA TYR A 84 1.69 -16.09 4.79
C TYR A 84 1.90 -16.17 6.30
N GLU A 85 1.10 -16.97 7.01
CA GLU A 85 1.17 -17.11 8.47
C GLU A 85 2.52 -17.66 8.95
N GLU A 86 3.15 -18.55 8.19
CA GLU A 86 4.49 -19.07 8.42
C GLU A 86 5.57 -17.98 8.44
N TRP A 87 5.28 -16.84 7.82
CA TRP A 87 6.12 -15.64 7.81
C TRP A 87 5.64 -14.55 8.76
N GLY A 88 4.58 -14.83 9.54
CA GLY A 88 3.95 -13.87 10.46
C GLY A 88 2.92 -12.95 9.79
N GLY A 89 2.38 -13.39 8.66
CA GLY A 89 1.31 -12.71 7.94
C GLY A 89 1.75 -11.49 7.13
N ALA A 90 0.86 -11.06 6.24
CA ALA A 90 1.00 -9.82 5.47
C ALA A 90 -0.33 -9.06 5.44
N PRO A 91 -0.80 -8.50 6.57
CA PRO A 91 -2.08 -7.80 6.63
C PRO A 91 -2.17 -6.69 5.59
N SER A 92 -3.31 -6.61 4.91
CA SER A 92 -3.53 -5.71 3.77
C SER A 92 -2.46 -5.84 2.67
N ALA A 93 -1.85 -7.03 2.54
CA ALA A 93 -0.73 -7.33 1.64
C ALA A 93 0.50 -6.40 1.83
N GLY A 94 0.73 -5.87 3.05
CA GLY A 94 1.85 -4.96 3.35
C GLY A 94 1.80 -3.62 2.62
N THR A 95 0.66 -3.27 2.02
CA THR A 95 0.48 -1.99 1.31
C THR A 95 -0.96 -1.50 1.42
N VAL A 96 -1.14 -0.20 1.63
CA VAL A 96 -2.45 0.46 1.66
C VAL A 96 -2.69 1.11 0.31
N THR A 97 -3.82 0.81 -0.33
CA THR A 97 -4.20 1.41 -1.61
C THR A 97 -5.61 1.98 -1.54
N GLY A 98 -5.88 3.08 -2.23
CA GLY A 98 -7.22 3.66 -2.23
C GLY A 98 -7.29 5.00 -2.92
N LEU A 99 -8.48 5.56 -2.94
CA LEU A 99 -8.79 6.85 -3.53
C LEU A 99 -8.99 7.93 -2.46
N ALA A 100 -8.44 9.11 -2.70
CA ALA A 100 -8.58 10.25 -1.82
C ALA A 100 -8.54 11.58 -2.57
N LEU A 101 -9.06 12.61 -1.94
CA LEU A 101 -8.88 13.98 -2.39
C LEU A 101 -7.60 14.57 -1.79
N VAL A 102 -6.76 15.15 -2.64
CA VAL A 102 -5.56 15.90 -2.25
C VAL A 102 -5.58 17.23 -3.03
N ASN A 103 -5.64 18.34 -2.33
CA ASN A 103 -5.82 19.68 -2.93
C ASN A 103 -7.00 19.76 -3.90
N GLY A 104 -8.15 19.19 -3.51
CA GLY A 104 -9.38 19.18 -4.28
C GLY A 104 -9.40 18.25 -5.50
N ARG A 105 -8.37 17.44 -5.70
CA ARG A 105 -8.27 16.49 -6.82
C ARG A 105 -8.26 15.06 -6.33
N MET A 106 -8.88 14.17 -7.09
CA MET A 106 -8.86 12.73 -6.82
C MET A 106 -7.49 12.15 -7.20
N PHE A 107 -6.88 11.42 -6.27
CA PHE A 107 -5.66 10.65 -6.47
C PHE A 107 -5.86 9.20 -6.09
N MET A 108 -5.17 8.31 -6.81
CA MET A 108 -4.88 6.98 -6.34
C MET A 108 -3.68 7.05 -5.39
N LEU A 109 -3.84 6.56 -4.17
CA LEU A 109 -2.76 6.45 -3.19
C LEU A 109 -2.28 4.99 -3.12
N ILE A 110 -0.97 4.79 -3.15
CA ILE A 110 -0.31 3.50 -2.98
C ILE A 110 0.80 3.69 -1.94
N VAL A 111 0.62 3.10 -0.77
CA VAL A 111 1.44 3.41 0.41
C VAL A 111 1.98 2.12 1.02
N ASN A 112 3.30 1.94 1.04
CA ASN A 112 3.91 0.80 1.72
C ASN A 112 3.69 0.87 3.23
N ASP A 113 3.36 -0.25 3.84
CA ASP A 113 3.31 -0.39 5.29
C ASP A 113 4.63 -0.96 5.81
N ALA A 114 5.52 -0.07 6.26
CA ALA A 114 6.83 -0.45 6.79
C ALA A 114 6.75 -1.28 8.08
N THR A 115 5.59 -1.37 8.74
CA THR A 115 5.36 -2.25 9.89
C THR A 115 5.24 -3.72 9.48
N VAL A 116 4.88 -3.98 8.22
CA VAL A 116 4.76 -5.33 7.64
C VAL A 116 6.05 -5.67 6.88
N LYS A 117 6.92 -6.46 7.49
CA LYS A 117 8.21 -6.91 6.90
C LYS A 117 9.00 -5.78 6.21
N ALA A 118 9.07 -4.60 6.87
CA ALA A 118 9.75 -3.41 6.34
C ALA A 118 9.22 -2.98 4.95
N GLY A 119 7.94 -3.13 4.69
CA GLY A 119 7.32 -2.78 3.42
C GLY A 119 7.72 -3.67 2.24
N ALA A 120 8.15 -4.90 2.51
CA ALA A 120 8.53 -5.86 1.47
C ALA A 120 7.33 -6.29 0.62
N PHE A 121 7.59 -6.55 -0.67
CA PHE A 121 6.59 -7.03 -1.61
C PHE A 121 6.45 -8.55 -1.52
N PHE A 122 5.31 -9.00 -1.05
CA PHE A 122 4.81 -10.36 -1.21
C PHE A 122 4.15 -10.55 -2.59
N PRO A 123 3.88 -11.78 -3.04
CA PRO A 123 3.14 -12.00 -4.29
C PRO A 123 1.80 -11.25 -4.30
N MET A 124 1.05 -11.25 -3.20
CA MET A 124 -0.22 -10.52 -3.10
C MET A 124 -0.04 -9.00 -3.07
N THR A 125 1.10 -8.48 -2.59
CA THR A 125 1.42 -7.04 -2.65
C THR A 125 1.50 -6.56 -4.09
N ALA A 126 2.21 -7.30 -4.96
CA ALA A 126 2.31 -6.99 -6.38
C ALA A 126 0.92 -6.93 -7.04
N LYS A 127 0.09 -7.94 -6.81
CA LYS A 127 -1.28 -8.00 -7.35
C LYS A 127 -2.16 -6.84 -6.87
N LYS A 128 -2.05 -6.46 -5.59
CA LYS A 128 -2.79 -5.32 -5.04
C LYS A 128 -2.35 -3.99 -5.66
N VAL A 129 -1.04 -3.78 -5.81
CA VAL A 129 -0.48 -2.58 -6.45
C VAL A 129 -0.91 -2.51 -7.92
N ILE A 130 -0.78 -3.61 -8.68
CA ILE A 130 -1.22 -3.69 -10.08
C ILE A 130 -2.71 -3.36 -10.21
N ARG A 131 -3.56 -3.89 -9.32
CA ARG A 131 -4.99 -3.56 -9.31
C ARG A 131 -5.24 -2.07 -9.12
N ALA A 132 -4.54 -1.43 -8.19
CA ALA A 132 -4.66 0.01 -7.96
C ALA A 132 -4.19 0.81 -9.18
N GLN A 133 -3.04 0.44 -9.78
CA GLN A 133 -2.54 1.07 -11.00
C GLN A 133 -3.51 0.89 -12.18
N ASN A 134 -4.10 -0.30 -12.37
CA ASN A 134 -5.07 -0.53 -13.44
C ASN A 134 -6.31 0.35 -13.27
N ILE A 135 -6.83 0.49 -12.04
CA ILE A 135 -7.94 1.42 -11.76
C ILE A 135 -7.54 2.87 -12.09
N ALA A 136 -6.32 3.27 -11.73
CA ALA A 136 -5.81 4.61 -12.04
C ALA A 136 -5.68 4.84 -13.57
N ILE A 137 -5.18 3.84 -14.30
CA ILE A 137 -5.04 3.88 -15.77
C ILE A 137 -6.42 3.99 -16.44
N GLU A 138 -7.35 3.12 -16.09
CA GLU A 138 -8.69 3.08 -16.68
C GLU A 138 -9.49 4.37 -16.47
N ASN A 139 -9.31 4.99 -15.30
CA ASN A 139 -10.01 6.22 -14.93
C ASN A 139 -9.18 7.48 -15.10
N ARG A 140 -7.94 7.39 -15.61
CA ARG A 140 -6.99 8.49 -15.79
C ARG A 140 -6.75 9.30 -14.50
N ILE A 141 -6.66 8.59 -13.36
CA ILE A 141 -6.48 9.19 -12.04
C ILE A 141 -4.97 9.31 -11.75
N PRO A 142 -4.46 10.50 -11.43
CA PRO A 142 -3.07 10.66 -11.02
C PRO A 142 -2.77 9.85 -9.75
N THR A 143 -1.54 9.37 -9.62
CA THR A 143 -1.15 8.47 -8.53
C THR A 143 -0.08 9.09 -7.64
N ILE A 144 -0.25 8.94 -6.33
CA ILE A 144 0.78 9.26 -5.33
C ILE A 144 1.25 7.97 -4.67
N TYR A 145 2.56 7.75 -4.72
CA TYR A 145 3.23 6.66 -4.02
C TYR A 145 3.95 7.20 -2.77
N LEU A 146 3.64 6.66 -1.59
CA LEU A 146 4.41 6.89 -0.38
C LEU A 146 5.25 5.65 -0.12
N VAL A 147 6.53 5.72 -0.44
CA VAL A 147 7.40 4.55 -0.54
C VAL A 147 8.30 4.40 0.69
N ASP A 148 8.24 3.21 1.29
CA ASP A 148 9.09 2.77 2.40
C ASP A 148 9.18 1.24 2.29
N SER A 149 10.11 0.73 1.45
CA SER A 149 10.08 -0.66 1.01
C SER A 149 11.46 -1.30 0.94
N ALA A 150 11.61 -2.41 1.63
CA ALA A 150 12.81 -3.25 1.56
C ALA A 150 12.98 -3.98 0.21
N GLY A 151 12.08 -3.77 -0.75
CA GLY A 151 12.05 -4.50 -2.02
C GLY A 151 11.21 -5.77 -1.92
N ILE A 152 11.63 -6.83 -2.60
CA ILE A 152 10.90 -8.10 -2.63
C ILE A 152 11.12 -8.89 -1.36
N PHE A 153 10.09 -9.59 -0.90
CA PHE A 153 10.21 -10.56 0.16
C PHE A 153 10.97 -11.80 -0.35
N LEU A 154 12.27 -11.83 -0.10
CA LEU A 154 13.20 -12.81 -0.68
C LEU A 154 12.79 -14.28 -0.55
N PRO A 155 12.20 -14.75 0.59
CA PRO A 155 11.74 -16.13 0.69
C PRO A 155 10.70 -16.55 -0.35
N LEU A 156 9.97 -15.60 -0.94
CA LEU A 156 8.93 -15.83 -1.96
C LEU A 156 9.27 -15.17 -3.31
N GLN A 157 10.54 -14.89 -3.56
CA GLN A 157 10.96 -14.18 -4.79
C GLN A 157 10.55 -14.91 -6.08
N GLU A 158 10.53 -16.23 -6.07
CA GLU A 158 10.11 -17.05 -7.21
C GLU A 158 8.63 -16.85 -7.59
N ASP A 159 7.79 -16.44 -6.64
CA ASP A 159 6.36 -16.16 -6.85
C ASP A 159 6.07 -14.67 -7.12
N VAL A 160 7.06 -13.79 -6.95
CA VAL A 160 6.89 -12.34 -7.14
C VAL A 160 7.31 -11.88 -8.53
N PHE A 161 8.32 -12.53 -9.11
CA PHE A 161 8.88 -12.08 -10.39
C PHE A 161 8.26 -12.68 -11.68
N PRO A 162 7.66 -13.89 -11.67
CA PRO A 162 7.74 -14.75 -12.84
C PRO A 162 6.87 -14.39 -14.04
N ASP A 163 5.81 -13.59 -13.93
CA ASP A 163 4.89 -13.50 -15.04
C ASP A 163 4.28 -12.10 -15.26
N THR A 164 3.37 -12.07 -16.24
CA THR A 164 2.70 -10.88 -16.78
C THR A 164 2.01 -10.03 -15.71
N ASP A 165 1.45 -10.64 -14.68
CA ASP A 165 0.67 -9.96 -13.63
C ASP A 165 1.39 -9.95 -12.27
N ASP A 166 2.72 -10.08 -12.30
CA ASP A 166 3.59 -10.02 -11.14
C ASP A 166 4.40 -8.72 -11.09
N PHE A 167 5.47 -8.69 -10.31
CA PHE A 167 6.18 -7.45 -9.98
C PHE A 167 6.65 -6.62 -11.19
N GLY A 168 7.04 -7.28 -12.29
CA GLY A 168 7.42 -6.62 -13.54
C GLY A 168 6.29 -5.78 -14.14
N ARG A 169 5.03 -6.19 -13.94
CA ARG A 169 3.85 -5.45 -14.40
C ARG A 169 3.71 -4.09 -13.72
N VAL A 170 4.14 -3.96 -12.46
CA VAL A 170 4.12 -2.68 -11.74
C VAL A 170 4.93 -1.64 -12.51
N PHE A 171 6.14 -1.98 -12.96
CA PHE A 171 7.01 -1.08 -13.73
C PHE A 171 6.46 -0.77 -15.11
N ARG A 172 5.93 -1.78 -15.79
CA ARG A 172 5.25 -1.57 -17.07
C ARG A 172 4.08 -0.59 -16.92
N ASN A 173 3.30 -0.72 -15.88
CA ASN A 173 2.18 0.18 -15.62
C ASN A 173 2.66 1.61 -15.35
N ASN A 174 3.76 1.83 -14.62
CA ASN A 174 4.37 3.16 -14.47
C ASN A 174 4.71 3.77 -15.84
N ALA A 175 5.36 3.01 -16.72
CA ALA A 175 5.69 3.46 -18.08
C ALA A 175 4.43 3.77 -18.92
N VAL A 176 3.39 2.93 -18.82
CA VAL A 176 2.11 3.14 -19.52
C VAL A 176 1.42 4.41 -19.01
N MET A 177 1.36 4.64 -17.69
CA MET A 177 0.77 5.83 -17.10
C MET A 177 1.51 7.08 -17.59
N SER A 178 2.83 7.09 -17.59
CA SER A 178 3.65 8.18 -18.10
C SER A 178 3.38 8.44 -19.59
N ALA A 179 3.35 7.39 -20.42
CA ALA A 179 3.02 7.50 -21.85
C ALA A 179 1.60 8.05 -22.10
N MET A 180 0.67 7.79 -21.21
CA MET A 180 -0.71 8.30 -21.25
C MET A 180 -0.85 9.73 -20.68
N GLY A 181 0.21 10.32 -20.14
CA GLY A 181 0.18 11.60 -19.47
C GLY A 181 -0.61 11.60 -18.16
N ILE A 182 -0.65 10.46 -17.45
CA ILE A 182 -1.25 10.34 -16.11
C ILE A 182 -0.15 10.63 -15.09
N PRO A 183 -0.24 11.74 -14.33
CA PRO A 183 0.83 12.15 -13.42
C PRO A 183 1.09 11.13 -12.30
N GLN A 184 2.35 10.90 -12.02
CA GLN A 184 2.82 10.02 -10.96
C GLN A 184 3.79 10.78 -10.04
N ILE A 185 3.45 10.87 -8.77
CA ILE A 185 4.25 11.56 -7.75
C ILE A 185 4.68 10.51 -6.74
N THR A 186 5.95 10.53 -6.36
CA THR A 186 6.44 9.67 -5.28
C THR A 186 7.06 10.47 -4.15
N ALA A 187 6.83 10.02 -2.92
CA ALA A 187 7.55 10.47 -1.74
C ALA A 187 8.27 9.28 -1.09
N ILE A 188 9.57 9.32 -1.06
CA ILE A 188 10.43 8.33 -0.42
C ILE A 188 10.54 8.72 1.06
N MET A 189 9.92 7.90 1.92
CA MET A 189 9.74 8.19 3.34
C MET A 189 10.46 7.22 4.27
N GLY A 190 11.27 6.35 3.69
CA GLY A 190 12.09 5.38 4.40
C GLY A 190 13.17 4.80 3.49
N MET A 191 13.67 3.61 3.82
CA MET A 191 14.67 2.94 2.99
C MET A 191 13.99 2.23 1.83
N CYS A 192 14.32 2.64 0.61
CA CYS A 192 13.85 2.03 -0.63
C CYS A 192 15.00 1.29 -1.29
N VAL A 193 14.90 -0.03 -1.35
CA VAL A 193 15.98 -0.92 -1.76
C VAL A 193 15.55 -1.79 -2.93
N ALA A 194 16.47 -2.06 -3.84
CA ALA A 194 16.31 -2.96 -4.97
C ALA A 194 15.05 -2.67 -5.80
N GLY A 195 14.15 -3.63 -5.97
CA GLY A 195 12.89 -3.42 -6.70
C GLY A 195 11.98 -2.35 -6.09
N GLY A 196 12.03 -2.13 -4.76
CA GLY A 196 11.33 -1.04 -4.08
C GLY A 196 11.87 0.35 -4.44
N ALA A 197 13.10 0.43 -4.98
CA ALA A 197 13.70 1.66 -5.48
C ALA A 197 13.31 1.94 -6.95
N TYR A 198 13.04 0.92 -7.76
CA TYR A 198 12.67 1.09 -9.16
C TYR A 198 11.34 1.84 -9.33
N LEU A 199 10.34 1.49 -8.54
CA LEU A 199 9.01 2.11 -8.64
C LEU A 199 9.08 3.64 -8.49
N PRO A 200 9.72 4.21 -7.45
CA PRO A 200 9.79 5.66 -7.31
C PRO A 200 10.57 6.37 -8.41
N VAL A 201 11.66 5.79 -8.93
CA VAL A 201 12.46 6.45 -9.98
C VAL A 201 11.78 6.47 -11.35
N MET A 202 10.73 5.69 -11.55
CA MET A 202 9.90 5.71 -12.75
C MET A 202 8.75 6.72 -12.68
N CYS A 203 8.59 7.45 -11.58
CA CYS A 203 7.58 8.47 -11.41
C CYS A 203 8.05 9.83 -11.99
N ASP A 204 7.09 10.72 -12.26
CA ASP A 204 7.37 12.04 -12.87
C ASP A 204 7.99 13.02 -11.86
N HIS A 205 7.60 12.93 -10.58
CA HIS A 205 8.12 13.76 -9.50
C HIS A 205 8.54 12.90 -8.32
N ILE A 206 9.76 13.16 -7.83
CA ILE A 206 10.35 12.42 -6.71
C ILE A 206 10.64 13.39 -5.57
N LEU A 207 10.13 13.08 -4.39
CA LEU A 207 10.39 13.77 -3.14
C LEU A 207 11.07 12.80 -2.18
N MET A 208 12.03 13.27 -1.38
CA MET A 208 12.70 12.47 -0.36
C MET A 208 12.66 13.17 0.99
N THR A 209 12.36 12.42 2.05
CA THR A 209 12.51 12.94 3.41
C THR A 209 13.96 12.78 3.91
N GLU A 210 14.41 13.66 4.80
CA GLU A 210 15.68 13.46 5.49
C GLU A 210 15.71 12.10 6.21
N GLY A 211 16.85 11.40 6.12
CA GLY A 211 17.02 10.06 6.70
C GLY A 211 16.33 8.95 5.92
N SER A 212 15.71 9.24 4.76
CA SER A 212 15.33 8.22 3.80
C SER A 212 16.50 7.84 2.89
N GLY A 213 16.36 6.73 2.15
CA GLY A 213 17.41 6.28 1.23
C GLY A 213 16.83 5.59 0.00
N LEU A 214 17.48 5.78 -1.14
CA LEU A 214 17.09 5.20 -2.42
C LEU A 214 18.32 4.61 -3.09
N PHE A 215 18.40 3.29 -3.16
CA PHE A 215 19.52 2.58 -3.80
C PHE A 215 19.14 1.17 -4.22
N LEU A 216 19.80 0.67 -5.27
CA LEU A 216 19.62 -0.73 -5.71
C LEU A 216 20.29 -1.70 -4.77
N ALA A 217 21.50 -1.38 -4.32
CA ALA A 217 22.27 -2.17 -3.37
C ALA A 217 22.53 -1.37 -2.10
N GLY A 218 22.05 -1.83 -0.96
CA GLY A 218 22.29 -1.17 0.32
C GLY A 218 23.74 -1.29 0.80
N PRO A 219 24.15 -0.52 1.82
CA PRO A 219 25.53 -0.46 2.31
C PRO A 219 26.16 -1.82 2.63
N ALA A 220 25.38 -2.75 3.21
CA ALA A 220 25.86 -4.09 3.54
C ALA A 220 26.23 -4.91 2.28
N LEU A 221 25.44 -4.79 1.21
CA LEU A 221 25.70 -5.48 -0.04
C LEU A 221 26.90 -4.88 -0.77
N VAL A 222 27.03 -3.54 -0.77
CA VAL A 222 28.21 -2.83 -1.33
C VAL A 222 29.48 -3.28 -0.61
N GLN A 223 29.44 -3.33 0.72
CA GLN A 223 30.60 -3.81 1.50
C GLN A 223 30.93 -5.26 1.21
N ALA A 224 29.95 -6.13 1.05
CA ALA A 224 30.18 -7.55 0.72
C ALA A 224 30.75 -7.74 -0.69
N ALA A 225 30.28 -6.95 -1.67
CA ALA A 225 30.66 -7.10 -3.07
C ALA A 225 32.02 -6.50 -3.43
N ILE A 226 32.33 -5.31 -2.88
CA ILE A 226 33.55 -4.55 -3.26
C ILE A 226 34.40 -4.12 -2.07
N GLY A 227 34.05 -4.52 -0.84
CA GLY A 227 34.80 -4.20 0.38
C GLY A 227 34.67 -2.74 0.85
N GLN A 228 33.93 -1.90 0.15
CA GLN A 228 33.77 -0.48 0.49
C GLN A 228 32.73 -0.29 1.59
N LYS A 229 33.09 0.42 2.66
CA LYS A 229 32.16 0.86 3.69
C LYS A 229 31.58 2.22 3.32
N SER A 230 30.27 2.32 3.33
CA SER A 230 29.52 3.57 3.14
C SER A 230 28.30 3.61 4.07
N SER A 231 27.89 4.80 4.47
CA SER A 231 26.60 4.98 5.14
C SER A 231 25.45 4.97 4.12
N ALA A 232 24.22 4.78 4.59
CA ALA A 232 23.03 4.87 3.72
C ALA A 232 22.86 6.29 3.14
N GLU A 233 23.20 7.33 3.91
CA GLU A 233 23.14 8.73 3.47
C GLU A 233 24.14 9.03 2.35
N GLU A 234 25.39 8.54 2.48
CA GLU A 234 26.43 8.71 1.46
C GLU A 234 26.13 7.92 0.19
N LEU A 235 25.49 6.74 0.31
CA LEU A 235 25.20 5.85 -0.82
C LEU A 235 24.01 6.33 -1.64
N GLY A 236 22.96 6.81 -0.99
CA GLY A 236 21.70 7.21 -1.65
C GLY A 236 20.71 7.88 -0.71
N GLY A 237 21.18 8.72 0.21
CA GLY A 237 20.33 9.55 1.04
C GLY A 237 19.78 10.77 0.29
N ALA A 238 18.87 11.50 0.95
CA ALA A 238 18.22 12.67 0.36
C ALA A 238 19.19 13.78 -0.05
N LYS A 239 20.35 13.90 0.63
CA LYS A 239 21.37 14.88 0.26
C LYS A 239 22.23 14.46 -0.93
N MET A 240 22.30 13.15 -1.18
CA MET A 240 23.05 12.59 -2.30
C MET A 240 22.29 12.81 -3.62
N HIS A 241 20.94 12.63 -3.61
CA HIS A 241 20.05 12.81 -4.76
C HIS A 241 19.63 14.26 -4.97
#